data_c8b8977ff3368334e03f9268f623a3c8
#
_entry.id   c8b8977ff3368334e03f9268f623a3c8
#
_cell.length_a   1.000
_cell.length_b   1.000
_cell.length_c   1.000
_cell.angle_alpha   90.00
_cell.angle_beta   90.00
_cell.angle_gamma   90.00
#
_symmetry.space_group_name_H-M   'P 1'
#
loop_
_entity.id
_entity.type
_entity.pdbx_description
1 polymer ?
#
loop_
_entity_poly.entity_id
_entity_poly.type
_entity_poly.pdbx_seq_one_letter_code
_entity_poly.pdbx_strand_id
1 'polypeptide(L)'
;TKVIPPKTFDQPVIWMPQDFDNSSGGQVWVDDPRWGPLAGRLLHTSFGKGWLYYMMLQDVGEVSQAAMVKIPLDFSSGIHRARVNPMDGQVYAVGLNGWNGSGRPGLIEGGVQRVRYTGKLVLLLTDAKVSRGGIELTVNFKLDPATARNVASYDLEQWNYKWLQRYGSDQWSVKNPDQQGHDKVLIQS
;
A
#
# COMPACT_ATOMS: atom_id res chain seq x y z
N THR A 1 26.82 9.18 -25.99
CA THR A 1 27.41 8.75 -24.71
C THR A 1 26.69 7.48 -24.29
N LYS A 2 27.42 6.36 -24.17
CA LYS A 2 26.84 5.10 -23.67
C LYS A 2 26.60 5.28 -22.18
N VAL A 3 25.32 5.30 -21.77
CA VAL A 3 24.96 5.29 -20.34
C VAL A 3 25.25 3.88 -19.82
N ILE A 4 26.13 3.79 -18.84
CA ILE A 4 26.37 2.53 -18.12
C ILE A 4 25.28 2.44 -17.03
N PRO A 5 24.40 1.45 -17.07
CA PRO A 5 23.37 1.32 -16.05
C PRO A 5 24.01 1.06 -14.68
N PRO A 6 23.41 1.54 -13.59
CA PRO A 6 23.90 1.26 -12.24
C PRO A 6 23.84 -0.25 -11.96
N LYS A 7 24.80 -0.73 -11.18
CA LYS A 7 24.85 -2.16 -10.78
C LYS A 7 23.88 -2.48 -9.64
N THR A 8 23.41 -1.47 -8.93
CA THR A 8 22.51 -1.57 -7.78
C THR A 8 21.44 -0.49 -7.89
N PHE A 9 20.41 -0.61 -7.09
CA PHE A 9 19.34 0.39 -6.96
C PHE A 9 19.00 0.58 -5.48
N ASP A 10 18.46 1.73 -5.15
CA ASP A 10 17.95 1.99 -3.81
C ASP A 10 16.68 1.18 -3.59
N GLN A 11 16.60 0.51 -2.44
CA GLN A 11 15.42 -0.30 -2.10
C GLN A 11 14.21 0.62 -1.87
N PRO A 12 13.05 0.28 -2.44
CA PRO A 12 11.83 1.03 -2.13
C PRO A 12 11.39 0.74 -0.70
N VAL A 13 10.64 1.66 -0.11
CA VAL A 13 10.06 1.46 1.24
C VAL A 13 9.05 0.31 1.29
N ILE A 14 8.47 -0.04 0.13
CA ILE A 14 7.53 -1.16 0.00
C ILE A 14 7.56 -1.75 -1.41
N TRP A 15 7.51 -3.06 -1.49
CA TRP A 15 7.26 -3.81 -2.72
C TRP A 15 5.79 -4.22 -2.77
N MET A 16 5.12 -3.90 -3.88
CA MET A 16 3.69 -4.21 -4.04
C MET A 16 3.50 -5.31 -5.08
N PRO A 17 2.75 -6.38 -4.75
CA PRO A 17 2.31 -7.34 -5.76
C PRO A 17 1.42 -6.68 -6.82
N GLN A 18 1.50 -7.13 -8.07
CA GLN A 18 0.73 -6.54 -9.17
C GLN A 18 -0.78 -6.71 -9.03
N ASP A 19 -1.24 -7.73 -8.33
CA ASP A 19 -2.65 -7.92 -8.00
C ASP A 19 -3.14 -6.93 -6.93
N PHE A 20 -2.24 -6.48 -6.05
CA PHE A 20 -2.51 -5.44 -5.06
C PHE A 20 -2.48 -4.04 -5.70
N ASP A 21 -1.43 -3.69 -6.43
CA ASP A 21 -1.35 -2.46 -7.26
C ASP A 21 -0.46 -2.69 -8.49
N ASN A 22 -1.06 -2.73 -9.66
CA ASN A 22 -0.37 -3.00 -10.90
C ASN A 22 0.24 -1.76 -11.58
N SER A 23 -0.18 -0.58 -11.18
CA SER A 23 0.31 0.67 -11.76
C SER A 23 0.09 1.83 -10.79
N SER A 24 1.15 2.20 -10.12
CA SER A 24 1.15 3.30 -9.16
C SER A 24 0.88 4.63 -9.83
N GLY A 25 0.03 5.46 -9.24
CA GLY A 25 -0.26 6.81 -9.69
C GLY A 25 0.69 7.83 -9.06
N GLY A 26 0.51 8.14 -7.81
CA GLY A 26 1.31 9.09 -7.05
C GLY A 26 1.05 9.03 -5.56
N GLN A 27 1.73 9.89 -4.83
CA GLN A 27 1.59 9.99 -3.40
C GLN A 27 1.12 11.38 -3.00
N VAL A 28 0.45 11.46 -1.85
CA VAL A 28 0.02 12.72 -1.23
C VAL A 28 0.07 12.60 0.29
N TRP A 29 0.81 13.51 0.94
CA TRP A 29 0.74 13.66 2.37
C TRP A 29 -0.56 14.34 2.77
N VAL A 30 -1.23 13.81 3.79
CA VAL A 30 -2.45 14.37 4.35
C VAL A 30 -2.14 14.84 5.76
N ASP A 31 -1.50 16.00 5.86
CA ASP A 31 -1.13 16.62 7.15
C ASP A 31 -2.18 17.62 7.66
N ASP A 32 -3.39 17.51 7.16
CA ASP A 32 -4.54 18.27 7.63
C ASP A 32 -5.27 17.51 8.77
N PRO A 33 -5.42 18.11 9.96
CA PRO A 33 -6.07 17.45 11.11
C PRO A 33 -7.55 17.08 10.87
N ARG A 34 -8.17 17.68 9.86
CA ARG A 34 -9.55 17.33 9.45
C ARG A 34 -9.67 15.90 8.90
N TRP A 35 -8.56 15.22 8.63
CA TRP A 35 -8.55 13.81 8.19
C TRP A 35 -8.64 12.78 9.32
N GLY A 36 -8.76 13.22 10.58
CA GLY A 36 -8.97 12.33 11.72
C GLY A 36 -7.86 11.26 11.79
N PRO A 37 -8.20 9.97 11.79
CA PRO A 37 -7.22 8.88 11.99
C PRO A 37 -6.19 8.76 10.84
N LEU A 38 -6.43 9.40 9.71
CA LEU A 38 -5.49 9.42 8.57
C LEU A 38 -4.68 10.72 8.49
N ALA A 39 -4.87 11.67 9.41
CA ALA A 39 -4.05 12.86 9.48
C ALA A 39 -2.58 12.48 9.70
N GLY A 40 -1.66 13.12 8.98
CA GLY A 40 -0.23 12.82 9.00
C GLY A 40 0.18 11.58 8.22
N ARG A 41 -0.74 10.92 7.51
CA ARG A 41 -0.43 9.74 6.69
C ARG A 41 -0.08 10.07 5.26
N LEU A 42 0.79 9.25 4.68
CA LEU A 42 1.05 9.23 3.25
C LEU A 42 0.00 8.37 2.56
N LEU A 43 -0.76 8.97 1.65
CA LEU A 43 -1.67 8.24 0.79
C LEU A 43 -0.98 7.90 -0.53
N HIS A 44 -1.28 6.72 -1.06
CA HIS A 44 -0.83 6.23 -2.35
C HIS A 44 -2.02 5.99 -3.26
N THR A 45 -1.96 6.49 -4.49
CA THR A 45 -3.02 6.35 -5.49
C THR A 45 -2.65 5.30 -6.52
N SER A 46 -3.62 4.47 -6.89
CA SER A 46 -3.46 3.49 -7.95
C SER A 46 -4.07 3.98 -9.25
N PHE A 47 -3.24 4.09 -10.28
CA PHE A 47 -3.70 4.35 -11.63
C PHE A 47 -4.40 3.12 -12.22
N GLY A 48 -3.81 1.94 -12.06
CA GLY A 48 -4.36 0.73 -12.65
C GLY A 48 -5.66 0.26 -12.00
N LYS A 49 -5.80 0.36 -10.69
CA LYS A 49 -6.96 -0.17 -9.95
C LYS A 49 -8.02 0.89 -9.63
N GLY A 50 -7.68 2.17 -9.68
CA GLY A 50 -8.58 3.22 -9.20
C GLY A 50 -8.85 3.09 -7.70
N TRP A 51 -7.84 2.79 -6.92
CA TRP A 51 -7.88 2.62 -5.48
C TRP A 51 -7.02 3.66 -4.76
N LEU A 52 -7.26 3.78 -3.48
CA LEU A 52 -6.49 4.62 -2.56
C LEU A 52 -6.01 3.77 -1.39
N TYR A 53 -4.75 3.95 -1.05
CA TYR A 53 -4.12 3.29 0.08
C TYR A 53 -3.54 4.32 1.04
N TYR A 54 -3.36 3.95 2.29
CA TYR A 54 -2.53 4.70 3.22
C TYR A 54 -1.34 3.85 3.65
N MET A 55 -0.25 4.54 3.91
CA MET A 55 1.03 3.94 4.27
C MET A 55 1.37 4.26 5.72
N MET A 56 1.94 3.28 6.40
CA MET A 56 2.50 3.37 7.75
C MET A 56 4.00 3.16 7.63
N LEU A 57 4.75 4.26 7.75
CA LEU A 57 6.19 4.26 7.59
C LEU A 57 6.87 3.87 8.90
N GLN A 58 7.95 3.10 8.79
CA GLN A 58 8.80 2.73 9.91
C GLN A 58 10.28 2.80 9.48
N ASP A 59 11.09 3.49 10.26
CA ASP A 59 12.54 3.46 10.13
C ASP A 59 13.14 2.43 11.10
N VAL A 60 13.98 1.54 10.58
CA VAL A 60 14.72 0.55 11.35
C VAL A 60 16.20 0.68 11.02
N GLY A 61 16.94 1.38 11.89
CA GLY A 61 18.30 1.78 11.61
C GLY A 61 18.37 2.71 10.40
N GLU A 62 19.10 2.32 9.36
CA GLU A 62 19.24 3.08 8.13
C GLU A 62 18.21 2.67 7.04
N VAL A 63 17.31 1.75 7.36
CA VAL A 63 16.32 1.24 6.39
C VAL A 63 14.95 1.81 6.71
N SER A 64 14.34 2.45 5.71
CA SER A 64 12.93 2.84 5.77
C SER A 64 12.07 1.75 5.11
N GLN A 65 11.01 1.37 5.77
CA GLN A 65 10.04 0.41 5.28
C GLN A 65 8.61 0.88 5.54
N ALA A 66 7.62 0.26 4.93
CA ALA A 66 6.23 0.62 5.12
C ALA A 66 5.31 -0.59 5.14
N ALA A 67 4.23 -0.48 5.90
CA ALA A 67 3.02 -1.25 5.68
C ALA A 67 2.02 -0.40 4.88
N MET A 68 1.16 -1.06 4.10
CA MET A 68 0.16 -0.40 3.27
C MET A 68 -1.18 -1.11 3.37
N VAL A 69 -2.25 -0.33 3.48
CA VAL A 69 -3.62 -0.83 3.54
C VAL A 69 -4.49 -0.08 2.54
N LYS A 70 -5.34 -0.82 1.83
CA LYS A 70 -6.34 -0.22 0.95
C LYS A 70 -7.43 0.46 1.79
N ILE A 71 -7.76 1.71 1.47
CA ILE A 71 -8.95 2.37 2.00
C ILE A 71 -10.18 1.76 1.32
N PRO A 72 -11.25 1.41 2.06
CA PRO A 72 -12.43 0.76 1.49
C PRO A 72 -13.30 1.75 0.69
N LEU A 73 -12.74 2.29 -0.37
CA LEU A 73 -13.41 3.11 -1.35
C LEU A 73 -12.86 2.80 -2.75
N ASP A 74 -13.70 2.97 -3.76
CA ASP A 74 -13.36 2.78 -5.16
C ASP A 74 -13.60 4.07 -5.93
N PHE A 75 -12.63 4.44 -6.75
CA PHE A 75 -12.78 5.54 -7.70
C PHE A 75 -13.42 5.05 -9.00
N SER A 76 -14.09 5.94 -9.69
CA SER A 76 -14.68 5.63 -10.99
C SER A 76 -13.66 5.57 -12.14
N SER A 77 -12.48 6.18 -11.96
CA SER A 77 -11.35 6.12 -12.89
C SER A 77 -10.08 5.67 -12.17
N GLY A 78 -9.05 5.30 -12.92
CA GLY A 78 -7.70 5.20 -12.38
C GLY A 78 -7.25 6.54 -11.82
N ILE A 79 -6.44 6.56 -10.78
CA ILE A 79 -5.97 7.79 -10.14
C ILE A 79 -4.49 8.00 -10.41
N HIS A 80 -4.20 8.99 -11.25
CA HIS A 80 -2.83 9.30 -11.63
C HIS A 80 -2.17 10.30 -10.68
N ARG A 81 -2.93 11.29 -10.19
CA ARG A 81 -2.44 12.30 -9.22
C ARG A 81 -3.52 12.68 -8.23
N ALA A 82 -3.06 13.07 -7.04
CA ALA A 82 -3.90 13.64 -6.01
C ALA A 82 -3.19 14.80 -5.31
N ARG A 83 -3.96 15.74 -4.76
CA ARG A 83 -3.46 16.87 -3.95
C ARG A 83 -4.45 17.22 -2.87
N VAL A 84 -3.92 17.64 -1.73
CA VAL A 84 -4.73 18.27 -0.68
C VAL A 84 -5.01 19.72 -1.11
N ASN A 85 -6.26 20.12 -1.04
CA ASN A 85 -6.64 21.53 -1.22
C ASN A 85 -6.54 22.22 0.17
N PRO A 86 -5.68 23.20 0.35
CA PRO A 86 -5.49 23.86 1.65
C PRO A 86 -6.72 24.63 2.13
N MET A 87 -7.60 25.04 1.22
CA MET A 87 -8.80 25.80 1.57
C MET A 87 -9.82 24.94 2.31
N ASP A 88 -10.03 23.71 1.88
CA ASP A 88 -11.04 22.81 2.47
C ASP A 88 -10.45 21.54 3.12
N GLY A 89 -9.13 21.32 2.97
CA GLY A 89 -8.40 20.17 3.50
C GLY A 89 -8.75 18.85 2.83
N GLN A 90 -9.47 18.85 1.73
CA GLN A 90 -9.89 17.63 1.05
C GLN A 90 -8.88 17.22 0.00
N VAL A 91 -8.82 15.92 -0.31
CA VAL A 91 -7.99 15.39 -1.38
C VAL A 91 -8.77 15.41 -2.69
N TYR A 92 -8.22 16.07 -3.67
CA TYR A 92 -8.72 16.05 -5.05
C TYR A 92 -7.84 15.12 -5.87
N ALA A 93 -8.46 14.12 -6.46
CA ALA A 93 -7.82 13.07 -7.22
C ALA A 93 -8.28 13.14 -8.68
N VAL A 94 -7.31 13.02 -9.59
CA VAL A 94 -7.55 13.05 -11.04
C VAL A 94 -6.88 11.87 -11.70
N GLY A 95 -7.49 11.38 -12.77
CA GLY A 95 -6.93 10.27 -13.50
C GLY A 95 -7.66 9.94 -14.79
N LEU A 96 -7.27 8.82 -15.35
CA LEU A 96 -7.76 8.30 -16.62
C LEU A 96 -8.37 6.91 -16.38
N ASN A 97 -8.90 6.27 -17.44
CA ASN A 97 -9.19 4.86 -17.35
C ASN A 97 -7.92 4.09 -16.96
N GLY A 98 -8.08 3.03 -16.21
CA GLY A 98 -6.95 2.24 -15.72
C GLY A 98 -6.07 1.67 -16.83
N TRP A 99 -4.98 1.06 -16.44
CA TRP A 99 -4.00 0.46 -17.33
C TRP A 99 -4.59 -0.66 -18.19
N ASN A 100 -4.25 -0.69 -19.48
CA ASN A 100 -4.69 -1.70 -20.43
C ASN A 100 -4.41 -3.14 -19.95
N GLY A 101 -5.47 -3.94 -19.85
CA GLY A 101 -5.41 -5.37 -19.60
C GLY A 101 -5.21 -5.81 -18.15
N SER A 102 -4.72 -4.95 -17.26
CA SER A 102 -4.44 -5.29 -15.85
C SER A 102 -5.17 -4.41 -14.84
N GLY A 103 -5.92 -3.42 -15.31
CA GLY A 103 -6.71 -2.53 -14.48
C GLY A 103 -7.93 -3.22 -13.88
N ARG A 104 -8.58 -2.53 -12.95
CA ARG A 104 -9.87 -2.97 -12.44
C ARG A 104 -10.94 -2.79 -13.53
N PRO A 105 -11.80 -3.80 -13.79
CA PRO A 105 -12.91 -3.65 -14.75
C PRO A 105 -13.85 -2.50 -14.34
N GLY A 106 -14.45 -1.84 -15.34
CA GLY A 106 -15.46 -0.80 -15.12
C GLY A 106 -14.92 0.61 -14.83
N LEU A 107 -13.62 0.84 -14.96
CA LEU A 107 -13.07 2.19 -14.90
C LEU A 107 -13.48 2.99 -16.13
N ILE A 108 -13.93 4.24 -15.92
CA ILE A 108 -14.25 5.19 -16.98
C ILE A 108 -13.01 5.92 -17.47
N GLU A 109 -13.10 6.57 -18.63
CA GLU A 109 -11.98 7.20 -19.33
C GLU A 109 -11.27 8.31 -18.56
N GLY A 110 -11.93 8.97 -17.63
CA GLY A 110 -11.32 9.99 -16.82
C GLY A 110 -12.25 10.52 -15.75
N GLY A 111 -11.69 11.30 -14.84
CA GLY A 111 -12.48 11.90 -13.78
C GLY A 111 -11.68 12.77 -12.83
N VAL A 112 -12.40 13.71 -12.21
CA VAL A 112 -11.96 14.46 -11.03
C VAL A 112 -12.83 14.00 -9.87
N GLN A 113 -12.21 13.53 -8.82
CA GLN A 113 -12.91 12.97 -7.68
C GLN A 113 -12.38 13.59 -6.39
N ARG A 114 -13.24 13.71 -5.41
CA ARG A 114 -12.93 14.34 -4.14
C ARG A 114 -13.12 13.36 -3.01
N VAL A 115 -12.11 13.24 -2.15
CA VAL A 115 -12.12 12.43 -0.96
C VAL A 115 -12.04 13.32 0.27
N ARG A 116 -12.88 13.07 1.24
CA ARG A 116 -12.90 13.78 2.52
C ARG A 116 -13.19 12.83 3.66
N TYR A 117 -12.67 13.14 4.82
CA TYR A 117 -13.11 12.50 6.05
C TYR A 117 -14.42 13.13 6.51
N THR A 118 -15.40 12.30 6.84
CA THR A 118 -16.76 12.77 7.21
C THR A 118 -16.98 12.89 8.72
N GLY A 119 -15.96 12.57 9.53
CA GLY A 119 -16.07 12.47 10.99
C GLY A 119 -16.71 11.16 11.48
N LYS A 120 -17.20 10.31 10.59
CA LYS A 120 -17.70 8.99 10.97
C LYS A 120 -16.56 8.06 11.35
N LEU A 121 -16.83 7.18 12.31
CA LEU A 121 -15.88 6.14 12.69
C LEU A 121 -15.55 5.27 11.47
N VAL A 122 -14.27 5.19 11.17
CA VAL A 122 -13.72 4.24 10.20
C VAL A 122 -12.82 3.29 10.97
N LEU A 123 -13.10 2.00 10.90
CA LEU A 123 -12.28 0.97 11.53
C LEU A 123 -11.01 0.77 10.70
N LEU A 124 -9.87 1.07 11.29
CA LEU A 124 -8.59 1.08 10.60
C LEU A 124 -7.50 0.39 11.42
N LEU A 125 -6.59 -0.26 10.71
CA LEU A 125 -5.26 -0.54 11.20
C LEU A 125 -4.49 0.79 11.22
N THR A 126 -4.23 1.35 12.40
CA THR A 126 -3.63 2.69 12.51
C THR A 126 -2.11 2.67 12.53
N ASP A 127 -1.50 1.53 12.85
CA ASP A 127 -0.05 1.34 12.77
C ASP A 127 0.32 -0.13 12.57
N ALA A 128 1.46 -0.37 11.93
CA ALA A 128 2.06 -1.68 11.78
C ALA A 128 3.59 -1.54 11.88
N LYS A 129 4.19 -2.25 12.84
CA LYS A 129 5.63 -2.18 13.11
C LYS A 129 6.22 -3.56 13.14
N VAL A 130 7.38 -3.70 12.52
CA VAL A 130 8.19 -4.90 12.62
C VAL A 130 9.19 -4.74 13.76
N SER A 131 9.31 -5.77 14.58
CA SER A 131 10.28 -5.87 15.66
C SER A 131 10.99 -7.24 15.62
N ARG A 132 11.96 -7.45 16.51
CA ARG A 132 12.61 -8.77 16.64
C ARG A 132 11.64 -9.87 17.05
N GLY A 133 10.55 -9.52 17.76
CA GLY A 133 9.54 -10.46 18.25
C GLY A 133 8.41 -10.75 17.27
N GLY A 134 8.30 -9.97 16.19
CA GLY A 134 7.21 -10.14 15.24
C GLY A 134 6.68 -8.84 14.66
N ILE A 135 5.42 -8.84 14.28
CA ILE A 135 4.72 -7.67 13.72
C ILE A 135 3.69 -7.19 14.75
N GLU A 136 3.82 -5.94 15.18
CA GLU A 136 2.84 -5.27 16.04
C GLU A 136 1.83 -4.52 15.17
N LEU A 137 0.55 -4.81 15.37
CA LEU A 137 -0.56 -4.19 14.68
C LEU A 137 -1.38 -3.35 15.65
N THR A 138 -1.55 -2.07 15.38
CA THR A 138 -2.39 -1.16 16.17
C THR A 138 -3.66 -0.82 15.42
N VAL A 139 -4.80 -0.96 16.08
CA VAL A 139 -6.12 -0.65 15.50
C VAL A 139 -6.86 0.41 16.33
N ASN A 140 -7.75 1.17 15.71
CA ASN A 140 -8.56 2.19 16.39
C ASN A 140 -9.92 1.69 16.88
N PHE A 141 -10.07 0.39 17.00
CA PHE A 141 -11.30 -0.26 17.47
C PHE A 141 -11.00 -1.40 18.45
N LYS A 142 -12.02 -1.83 19.17
CA LYS A 142 -11.90 -2.95 20.11
C LYS A 142 -11.92 -4.27 19.35
N LEU A 143 -10.85 -5.05 19.52
CA LEU A 143 -10.80 -6.42 19.00
C LEU A 143 -11.62 -7.36 19.87
N ASP A 144 -12.23 -8.37 19.27
CA ASP A 144 -12.72 -9.54 19.99
C ASP A 144 -11.53 -10.37 20.51
N PRO A 145 -11.38 -10.53 21.84
CA PRO A 145 -10.21 -11.20 22.38
C PRO A 145 -10.06 -12.67 21.96
N ALA A 146 -11.17 -13.36 21.72
CA ALA A 146 -11.14 -14.76 21.30
C ALA A 146 -10.57 -14.89 19.90
N THR A 147 -11.03 -14.06 18.96
CA THR A 147 -10.54 -14.01 17.59
C THR A 147 -9.10 -13.50 17.53
N ALA A 148 -8.80 -12.44 18.27
CA ALA A 148 -7.47 -11.83 18.25
C ALA A 148 -6.37 -12.74 18.81
N ARG A 149 -6.68 -13.62 19.74
CA ARG A 149 -5.73 -14.61 20.30
C ARG A 149 -5.66 -15.91 19.50
N ASN A 150 -6.58 -16.12 18.60
CA ASN A 150 -6.60 -17.32 17.79
C ASN A 150 -5.61 -17.21 16.63
N VAL A 151 -4.52 -17.95 16.67
CA VAL A 151 -3.48 -17.97 15.61
C VAL A 151 -4.08 -18.26 14.23
N ALA A 152 -5.14 -19.08 14.16
CA ALA A 152 -5.82 -19.40 12.90
C ALA A 152 -6.56 -18.19 12.26
N SER A 153 -6.70 -17.07 12.98
CA SER A 153 -7.25 -15.83 12.43
C SER A 153 -6.25 -15.05 11.59
N TYR A 154 -5.01 -15.48 11.53
CA TYR A 154 -3.93 -14.80 10.83
C TYR A 154 -3.31 -15.70 9.77
N ASP A 155 -2.95 -15.09 8.66
CA ASP A 155 -2.14 -15.71 7.62
C ASP A 155 -0.98 -14.78 7.28
N LEU A 156 0.24 -15.32 7.31
CA LEU A 156 1.45 -14.55 7.07
C LEU A 156 2.32 -15.29 6.05
N GLU A 157 2.63 -14.59 4.99
CA GLU A 157 3.51 -15.07 3.95
C GLU A 157 4.66 -14.10 3.71
N GLN A 158 5.77 -14.65 3.24
CA GLN A 158 6.92 -13.85 2.82
C GLN A 158 7.42 -14.31 1.46
N TRP A 159 7.95 -13.36 0.69
CA TRP A 159 8.60 -13.61 -0.60
C TRP A 159 9.57 -12.50 -0.94
N ASN A 160 10.43 -12.75 -1.94
CA ASN A 160 11.33 -11.78 -2.53
C ASN A 160 10.99 -11.50 -3.99
N TYR A 161 11.51 -10.39 -4.48
CA TYR A 161 11.58 -10.07 -5.90
C TYR A 161 13.03 -10.16 -6.38
N LYS A 162 13.20 -10.47 -7.66
CA LYS A 162 14.52 -10.49 -8.32
C LYS A 162 14.63 -9.32 -9.30
N TRP A 163 15.79 -8.70 -9.35
CA TRP A 163 16.13 -7.74 -10.41
C TRP A 163 16.31 -8.48 -11.71
N LEU A 164 15.38 -8.31 -12.64
CA LEU A 164 15.36 -9.00 -13.92
C LEU A 164 15.28 -7.99 -15.07
N GLN A 165 15.76 -8.38 -16.25
CA GLN A 165 15.65 -7.54 -17.46
C GLN A 165 14.20 -7.36 -17.92
N ARG A 166 13.34 -8.35 -17.71
CA ARG A 166 11.92 -8.28 -18.06
C ARG A 166 11.17 -7.33 -17.14
N TYR A 167 10.06 -6.79 -17.61
CA TYR A 167 9.17 -5.97 -16.80
C TYR A 167 8.53 -6.79 -15.68
N GLY A 168 8.72 -6.33 -14.45
CA GLY A 168 8.26 -7.00 -13.24
C GLY A 168 9.10 -8.21 -12.83
N SER A 169 8.79 -8.76 -11.69
CA SER A 169 9.40 -9.98 -11.16
C SER A 169 8.32 -10.91 -10.66
N ASP A 170 8.52 -12.21 -10.86
CA ASP A 170 7.77 -13.20 -10.11
C ASP A 170 8.11 -13.09 -8.62
N GLN A 171 7.27 -13.67 -7.81
CA GLN A 171 7.46 -13.80 -6.37
C GLN A 171 8.31 -15.05 -6.10
N TRP A 172 9.33 -14.90 -5.29
CA TRP A 172 10.33 -15.94 -5.03
C TRP A 172 10.41 -16.25 -3.55
N SER A 173 10.52 -17.54 -3.22
CA SER A 173 10.71 -17.99 -1.85
C SER A 173 11.92 -17.31 -1.20
N VAL A 174 11.79 -16.87 0.04
CA VAL A 174 12.89 -16.35 0.85
C VAL A 174 13.78 -17.51 1.32
N LYS A 175 13.19 -18.65 1.68
CA LYS A 175 13.89 -19.85 2.15
C LYS A 175 14.62 -20.58 1.02
N ASN A 176 14.03 -20.61 -0.17
CA ASN A 176 14.57 -21.26 -1.36
C ASN A 176 14.63 -20.26 -2.52
N PRO A 177 15.66 -19.39 -2.61
CA PRO A 177 15.67 -18.25 -3.54
C PRO A 177 15.54 -18.59 -5.02
N ASP A 178 15.77 -19.84 -5.42
CA ASP A 178 15.64 -20.30 -6.81
C ASP A 178 14.27 -20.92 -7.11
N GLN A 179 13.37 -20.96 -6.11
CA GLN A 179 12.02 -21.46 -6.25
C GLN A 179 11.02 -20.31 -6.26
N GLN A 180 10.12 -20.32 -7.23
CA GLN A 180 8.97 -19.39 -7.26
C GLN A 180 7.95 -19.79 -6.20
N GLY A 181 7.30 -18.79 -5.60
CA GLY A 181 6.24 -18.95 -4.63
C GLY A 181 6.48 -18.20 -3.34
N HIS A 182 5.58 -18.38 -2.40
CA HIS A 182 5.62 -17.78 -1.07
C HIS A 182 6.02 -18.81 -0.02
N ASP A 183 6.66 -18.34 1.02
CA ASP A 183 6.87 -19.13 2.23
C ASP A 183 5.83 -18.75 3.28
N LYS A 184 5.15 -19.74 3.81
CA LYS A 184 4.34 -19.55 5.02
C LYS A 184 5.25 -19.24 6.21
N VAL A 185 4.89 -18.20 6.95
CA VAL A 185 5.56 -17.83 8.21
C VAL A 185 4.73 -18.36 9.37
N LEU A 186 5.37 -19.17 10.22
CA LEU A 186 4.71 -19.71 11.41
C LEU A 186 4.45 -18.60 12.41
N ILE A 187 3.17 -18.42 12.76
CA ILE A 187 2.74 -17.49 13.80
C ILE A 187 2.66 -18.23 15.12
N GLN A 188 3.29 -17.69 16.15
CA GLN A 188 3.27 -18.21 17.52
C GLN A 188 2.46 -17.25 18.39
N SER A 189 1.67 -17.79 19.33
CA SER A 189 0.93 -17.03 20.34
C SER A 189 1.79 -16.66 21.53
#